data_0a6411dda75f95093a64ba04a5c9b1d7
#
_entry.id   0a6411dda75f95093a64ba04a5c9b1d7
#
_cell.length_a   1.000
_cell.length_b   1.000
_cell.length_c   1.000
_cell.angle_alpha   90.00
_cell.angle_beta   90.00
_cell.angle_gamma   90.00
#
_symmetry.space_group_name_H-M   'P 1'
#
loop_
_entity.id
_entity.type
_entity.pdbx_description
1 polymer ?
#
loop_
_entity_poly.entity_id
_entity_poly.type
_entity_poly.pdbx_seq_one_letter_code
_entity_poly.pdbx_strand_id
1 'polypeptide(L)'
;PRGAWFIAPGSTGGRRILEAALAEPLFTRRTALAQVPGAPATGIAGVCHVRGFTWGPPRLGPVRYERRVAFHAVITRWGGLPWQEQWVVLVGAGGEVLERSPSAQMPDVRPREGLYQMPEELEPAVRERWLQSARETLEALAEEREAEWSVSVGRLRDDELDRLGAFFSARIEEEEERLRRRAGHDEHELEHGDATSLKLEWERRAAEVRQRWEMRTEVRLWGIEEWSWPVADLEQELRSGAMHVKLRTAVDVARGRPALPACPSCGRPAEMLVRAKGTACCAACAPA
;
A
#
# COMPACT_ATOMS: atom_id res chain seq x y z
N PRO A 1 27.71 21.25 -0.32
CA PRO A 1 26.31 20.89 -0.13
C PRO A 1 25.50 22.17 -0.13
N ARG A 2 24.93 22.49 -1.28
CA ARG A 2 24.03 23.64 -1.44
C ARG A 2 22.68 23.23 -0.90
N GLY A 3 22.12 24.08 -0.03
CA GLY A 3 20.99 23.86 0.82
C GLY A 3 19.81 23.16 0.15
N ALA A 4 19.40 22.04 0.72
CA ALA A 4 18.14 21.44 0.46
C ALA A 4 17.03 22.41 0.93
N TRP A 5 16.25 22.92 0.01
CA TRP A 5 15.09 23.75 0.33
C TRP A 5 14.03 22.80 0.89
N PHE A 6 13.77 22.92 2.19
CA PHE A 6 12.67 22.23 2.82
C PHE A 6 11.38 23.00 2.50
N ILE A 7 10.65 22.55 1.50
CA ILE A 7 9.34 23.13 1.17
C ILE A 7 8.31 22.38 1.99
N ALA A 8 7.74 23.05 2.98
CA ALA A 8 6.68 22.47 3.80
C ALA A 8 5.48 22.09 2.91
N PRO A 9 4.99 20.83 2.95
CA PRO A 9 3.90 20.35 2.08
C PRO A 9 2.62 21.18 2.15
N GLY A 10 2.39 21.90 3.24
CA GLY A 10 1.22 22.77 3.47
C GLY A 10 1.34 24.20 2.95
N SER A 11 2.53 24.64 2.48
CA SER A 11 2.69 25.99 1.95
C SER A 11 2.10 26.08 0.53
N THR A 12 1.58 27.26 0.14
CA THR A 12 1.03 27.49 -1.20
C THR A 12 2.06 27.22 -2.30
N GLY A 13 3.35 27.51 -2.05
CA GLY A 13 4.45 27.17 -2.96
C GLY A 13 4.73 25.69 -3.03
N GLY A 14 4.72 24.96 -1.89
CA GLY A 14 4.90 23.53 -1.82
C GLY A 14 3.78 22.76 -2.52
N ARG A 15 2.54 23.23 -2.39
CA ARG A 15 1.39 22.64 -3.08
C ARG A 15 1.51 22.78 -4.60
N ARG A 16 1.89 23.95 -5.13
CA ARG A 16 2.08 24.17 -6.57
C ARG A 16 3.22 23.34 -7.17
N ILE A 17 4.34 23.20 -6.45
CA ILE A 17 5.46 22.37 -6.88
C ILE A 17 5.05 20.88 -6.87
N LEU A 18 4.33 20.44 -5.85
CA LEU A 18 3.81 19.08 -5.77
C LEU A 18 2.80 18.82 -6.91
N GLU A 19 1.88 19.73 -7.17
CA GLU A 19 0.90 19.63 -8.26
C GLU A 19 1.59 19.60 -9.63
N ALA A 20 2.61 20.40 -9.86
CA ALA A 20 3.40 20.37 -11.10
C ALA A 20 4.21 19.07 -11.24
N ALA A 21 4.78 18.55 -10.14
CA ALA A 21 5.50 17.29 -10.14
C ALA A 21 4.56 16.07 -10.30
N LEU A 22 3.29 16.20 -9.91
CA LEU A 22 2.27 15.16 -10.04
C LEU A 22 1.58 15.17 -11.41
N ALA A 23 1.74 16.23 -12.21
CA ALA A 23 1.13 16.35 -13.53
C ALA A 23 1.72 15.36 -14.55
N GLU A 24 3.03 15.09 -14.44
CA GLU A 24 3.72 14.10 -15.28
C GLU A 24 4.58 13.20 -14.40
N PRO A 25 4.39 11.87 -14.40
CA PRO A 25 5.20 10.96 -13.62
C PRO A 25 6.66 11.00 -14.09
N LEU A 26 7.57 11.29 -13.16
CA LEU A 26 9.00 11.27 -13.43
C LEU A 26 9.45 9.84 -13.73
N PHE A 27 9.99 9.64 -14.93
CA PHE A 27 10.58 8.36 -15.32
C PHE A 27 12.10 8.39 -15.08
N THR A 28 12.58 7.47 -14.24
CA THR A 28 14.02 7.33 -13.97
C THR A 28 14.46 5.88 -14.15
N ARG A 29 15.73 5.68 -14.47
CA ARG A 29 16.33 4.35 -14.54
C ARG A 29 17.45 4.24 -13.52
N ARG A 30 17.48 3.13 -12.78
CA ARG A 30 18.49 2.85 -11.76
C ARG A 30 18.98 1.42 -11.84
N THR A 31 20.19 1.17 -11.32
CA THR A 31 20.70 -0.18 -11.13
C THR A 31 20.85 -0.44 -9.64
N ALA A 32 20.21 -1.49 -9.16
CA ALA A 32 20.38 -1.90 -7.76
C ALA A 32 21.79 -2.46 -7.53
N LEU A 33 22.40 -2.09 -6.41
CA LEU A 33 23.65 -2.70 -5.98
C LEU A 33 23.40 -4.15 -5.57
N ALA A 34 24.13 -5.09 -6.18
CA ALA A 34 24.24 -6.41 -5.61
C ALA A 34 24.99 -6.30 -4.28
N GLN A 35 24.40 -6.79 -3.19
CA GLN A 35 25.17 -7.02 -1.99
C GLN A 35 26.29 -8.01 -2.33
N VAL A 36 27.51 -7.70 -1.86
CA VAL A 36 28.72 -8.49 -2.16
C VAL A 36 28.45 -9.96 -1.86
N PRO A 37 28.80 -10.89 -2.76
CA PRO A 37 28.72 -12.32 -2.51
C PRO A 37 29.52 -12.66 -1.27
N GLY A 38 28.86 -13.01 -0.18
CA GLY A 38 29.49 -13.24 1.12
C GLY A 38 28.60 -12.89 2.30
N ALA A 39 27.58 -12.05 2.13
CA ALA A 39 26.49 -12.02 3.07
C ALA A 39 25.80 -13.39 2.98
N PRO A 40 25.58 -14.10 4.10
CA PRO A 40 24.87 -15.36 4.06
C PRO A 40 23.48 -15.06 3.53
N ALA A 41 23.26 -15.38 2.25
CA ALA A 41 21.90 -15.57 1.79
C ALA A 41 21.32 -16.56 2.81
N THR A 42 20.37 -16.11 3.61
CA THR A 42 19.60 -17.04 4.44
C THR A 42 19.08 -18.05 3.44
N GLY A 43 19.57 -19.29 3.51
CA GLY A 43 19.22 -20.30 2.52
C GLY A 43 17.69 -20.44 2.42
N ILE A 44 17.18 -21.25 1.54
CA ILE A 44 15.74 -21.56 1.45
C ILE A 44 15.16 -21.87 2.83
N ALA A 45 15.98 -22.42 3.73
CA ALA A 45 15.68 -22.64 5.14
C ALA A 45 15.16 -21.40 5.90
N GLY A 46 15.50 -20.19 5.45
CA GLY A 46 15.01 -18.94 6.06
C GLY A 46 13.58 -18.56 5.68
N VAL A 47 13.02 -19.15 4.63
CA VAL A 47 11.68 -18.83 4.12
C VAL A 47 10.75 -20.02 4.00
N CYS A 48 11.28 -21.26 4.07
CA CYS A 48 10.52 -22.49 3.94
C CYS A 48 10.82 -23.43 5.12
N HIS A 49 9.78 -23.85 5.82
CA HIS A 49 9.88 -24.84 6.88
C HIS A 49 9.84 -26.24 6.30
N VAL A 50 10.54 -27.19 6.94
CA VAL A 50 10.52 -28.59 6.51
C VAL A 50 10.24 -29.52 7.68
N ARG A 51 9.48 -30.59 7.41
CA ARG A 51 9.25 -31.68 8.38
C ARG A 51 9.76 -33.01 7.81
N GLY A 52 10.59 -33.70 8.59
CA GLY A 52 11.16 -34.96 8.20
C GLY A 52 12.37 -34.86 7.25
N PHE A 53 12.94 -33.66 7.10
CA PHE A 53 14.15 -33.41 6.33
C PHE A 53 15.12 -32.53 7.11
N THR A 54 16.40 -32.59 6.71
CA THR A 54 17.45 -31.66 7.08
C THR A 54 17.91 -30.86 5.86
N TRP A 55 18.30 -29.60 6.06
CA TRP A 55 18.83 -28.77 5.02
C TRP A 55 20.32 -29.03 4.77
N GLY A 56 20.70 -29.21 3.52
CA GLY A 56 22.10 -29.13 3.08
C GLY A 56 22.57 -27.68 2.93
N PRO A 57 23.85 -27.46 2.61
CA PRO A 57 24.39 -26.12 2.40
C PRO A 57 23.77 -25.48 1.15
N PRO A 58 23.47 -24.17 1.21
CA PRO A 58 22.97 -23.43 0.04
C PRO A 58 24.08 -23.24 -0.99
N ARG A 59 23.73 -23.28 -2.26
CA ARG A 59 24.61 -22.99 -3.40
C ARG A 59 24.00 -21.87 -4.23
N LEU A 60 24.71 -20.76 -4.34
CA LEU A 60 24.29 -19.62 -5.13
C LEU A 60 24.88 -19.72 -6.53
N GLY A 61 24.03 -19.60 -7.54
CA GLY A 61 24.41 -19.48 -8.94
C GLY A 61 24.96 -18.11 -9.32
N PRO A 62 25.29 -17.89 -10.58
CA PRO A 62 25.75 -16.60 -11.06
C PRO A 62 24.65 -15.53 -10.91
N VAL A 63 25.07 -14.30 -10.60
CA VAL A 63 24.15 -13.17 -10.52
C VAL A 63 23.79 -12.74 -11.94
N ARG A 64 22.50 -12.64 -12.22
CA ARG A 64 21.93 -12.02 -13.41
C ARG A 64 21.12 -10.79 -13.03
N TYR A 65 20.91 -9.92 -13.99
CA TYR A 65 20.11 -8.71 -13.76
C TYR A 65 18.75 -8.86 -14.43
N GLU A 66 17.70 -8.66 -13.66
CA GLU A 66 16.32 -8.66 -14.13
C GLU A 66 15.77 -7.23 -14.13
N ARG A 67 14.96 -6.95 -15.12
CA ARG A 67 14.24 -5.67 -15.19
C ARG A 67 13.07 -5.70 -14.22
N ARG A 68 12.97 -4.69 -13.37
CA ARG A 68 11.84 -4.43 -12.50
C ARG A 68 11.44 -2.97 -12.62
N VAL A 69 10.16 -2.67 -12.43
CA VAL A 69 9.66 -1.30 -12.51
C VAL A 69 8.93 -0.97 -11.22
N ALA A 70 9.35 0.08 -10.56
CA ALA A 70 8.69 0.62 -9.38
C ALA A 70 7.78 1.79 -9.79
N PHE A 71 6.51 1.67 -9.45
CA PHE A 71 5.50 2.70 -9.64
C PHE A 71 5.25 3.37 -8.29
N HIS A 72 5.59 4.66 -8.22
CA HIS A 72 5.40 5.47 -7.02
C HIS A 72 4.07 6.19 -7.10
N ALA A 73 3.22 5.99 -6.10
CA ALA A 73 1.90 6.56 -6.03
C ALA A 73 1.65 7.28 -4.71
N VAL A 74 0.73 8.24 -4.75
CA VAL A 74 0.14 8.84 -3.57
C VAL A 74 -1.34 8.49 -3.57
N ILE A 75 -1.80 7.91 -2.47
CA ILE A 75 -3.21 7.71 -2.19
C ILE A 75 -3.64 8.84 -1.26
N THR A 76 -4.55 9.68 -1.75
CA THR A 76 -5.08 10.81 -1.00
C THR A 76 -6.51 10.51 -0.60
N ARG A 77 -6.81 10.63 0.68
CA ARG A 77 -8.16 10.59 1.22
C ARG A 77 -8.63 12.02 1.48
N TRP A 78 -9.79 12.34 0.97
CA TRP A 78 -10.58 13.52 1.29
C TRP A 78 -11.75 13.11 2.20
N GLY A 79 -12.18 13.99 3.06
CA GLY A 79 -13.23 13.74 4.04
C GLY A 79 -12.73 14.06 5.45
N GLY A 80 -13.23 15.16 6.05
CA GLY A 80 -12.70 15.72 7.28
C GLY A 80 -11.30 16.32 7.09
N LEU A 81 -10.28 15.72 7.68
CA LEU A 81 -8.89 16.11 7.48
C LEU A 81 -8.29 15.30 6.30
N PRO A 82 -7.68 15.95 5.32
CA PRO A 82 -7.03 15.23 4.21
C PRO A 82 -5.85 14.43 4.75
N TRP A 83 -5.73 13.20 4.28
CA TRP A 83 -4.65 12.28 4.63
C TRP A 83 -4.00 11.75 3.36
N GLN A 84 -2.68 11.59 3.36
CA GLN A 84 -1.92 11.09 2.23
C GLN A 84 -0.98 9.98 2.67
N GLU A 85 -0.96 8.92 1.89
CA GLU A 85 0.00 7.82 2.00
C GLU A 85 0.76 7.66 0.69
N GLN A 86 2.07 7.42 0.80
CA GLN A 86 2.91 7.12 -0.36
C GLN A 86 3.12 5.62 -0.46
N TRP A 87 2.90 5.08 -1.64
CA TRP A 87 3.00 3.66 -1.93
C TRP A 87 3.90 3.40 -3.12
N VAL A 88 4.51 2.22 -3.11
CA VAL A 88 5.29 1.71 -4.24
C VAL A 88 4.74 0.35 -4.62
N VAL A 89 4.51 0.17 -5.92
CA VAL A 89 4.19 -1.11 -6.54
C VAL A 89 5.37 -1.52 -7.40
N LEU A 90 5.98 -2.65 -7.09
CA LEU A 90 7.08 -3.22 -7.84
C LEU A 90 6.55 -4.28 -8.80
N VAL A 91 6.81 -4.10 -10.09
CA VAL A 91 6.36 -4.99 -11.16
C VAL A 91 7.57 -5.64 -11.82
N GLY A 92 7.49 -6.94 -12.06
CA GLY A 92 8.52 -7.72 -12.75
C GLY A 92 8.48 -7.56 -14.25
N ALA A 93 9.46 -8.14 -14.93
CA ALA A 93 9.61 -8.06 -16.38
C ALA A 93 8.42 -8.60 -17.17
N GLY A 94 7.72 -9.61 -16.65
CA GLY A 94 6.52 -10.19 -17.24
C GLY A 94 5.23 -9.42 -16.98
N GLY A 95 5.25 -8.39 -16.13
CA GLY A 95 4.08 -7.65 -15.71
C GLY A 95 3.46 -8.14 -14.40
N GLU A 96 4.06 -9.14 -13.77
CA GLU A 96 3.62 -9.65 -12.47
C GLU A 96 3.94 -8.65 -11.35
N VAL A 97 3.02 -8.47 -10.41
CA VAL A 97 3.27 -7.65 -9.23
C VAL A 97 4.11 -8.44 -8.24
N LEU A 98 5.31 -7.97 -7.98
CA LEU A 98 6.27 -8.61 -7.07
C LEU A 98 6.06 -8.15 -5.63
N GLU A 99 5.70 -6.89 -5.44
CA GLU A 99 5.55 -6.28 -4.12
C GLU A 99 4.67 -5.04 -4.17
N ARG A 100 3.94 -4.79 -3.10
CA ARG A 100 3.28 -3.53 -2.79
C ARG A 100 3.65 -3.13 -1.37
N SER A 101 4.15 -1.94 -1.16
CA SER A 101 4.54 -1.47 0.18
C SER A 101 4.44 0.05 0.33
N PRO A 102 4.19 0.55 1.55
CA PRO A 102 4.37 1.97 1.82
C PRO A 102 5.79 2.41 1.47
N SER A 103 5.95 3.60 0.89
CA SER A 103 7.27 4.11 0.47
C SER A 103 8.31 4.13 1.59
N ALA A 104 7.86 4.37 2.83
CA ALA A 104 8.73 4.34 4.02
C ALA A 104 9.27 2.94 4.36
N GLN A 105 8.66 1.88 3.84
CA GLN A 105 9.06 0.48 4.05
C GLN A 105 9.85 -0.10 2.87
N MET A 106 9.98 0.67 1.77
CA MET A 106 10.85 0.25 0.67
C MET A 106 12.26 0.05 1.23
N PRO A 107 12.88 -1.09 0.94
CA PRO A 107 14.25 -1.32 1.39
C PRO A 107 15.16 -0.22 0.83
N ASP A 108 16.10 0.21 1.65
CA ASP A 108 17.15 1.17 1.26
C ASP A 108 18.10 0.48 0.25
N VAL A 109 17.60 0.32 -0.96
CA VAL A 109 18.39 -0.22 -2.07
C VAL A 109 19.15 0.95 -2.67
N ARG A 110 20.45 1.00 -2.38
CA ARG A 110 21.31 2.05 -2.91
C ARG A 110 21.52 1.83 -4.41
N PRO A 111 21.21 2.83 -5.25
CA PRO A 111 21.57 2.75 -6.66
C PRO A 111 23.10 2.76 -6.79
N ARG A 112 23.61 1.99 -7.74
CA ARG A 112 25.03 2.06 -8.09
C ARG A 112 25.28 3.39 -8.78
N GLU A 113 26.14 4.22 -8.21
CA GLU A 113 26.53 5.49 -8.80
C GLU A 113 27.18 5.25 -10.19
N GLY A 114 26.77 6.01 -11.19
CA GLY A 114 27.45 6.11 -12.49
C GLY A 114 26.93 5.27 -13.65
N LEU A 115 25.87 4.47 -13.48
CA LEU A 115 25.30 3.72 -14.60
C LEU A 115 23.89 4.22 -14.93
N TYR A 116 23.80 5.43 -15.46
CA TYR A 116 22.63 5.88 -16.21
C TYR A 116 22.79 5.41 -17.67
N GLN A 117 22.34 4.21 -17.97
CA GLN A 117 22.10 3.86 -19.37
C GLN A 117 20.69 4.35 -19.72
N MET A 118 20.61 5.12 -20.82
CA MET A 118 19.28 5.43 -21.38
C MET A 118 18.56 4.10 -21.65
N PRO A 119 17.30 3.96 -21.28
CA PRO A 119 16.57 2.74 -21.54
C PRO A 119 16.55 2.50 -23.06
N GLU A 120 16.77 1.25 -23.49
CA GLU A 120 16.24 0.81 -24.77
C GLU A 120 14.74 1.15 -24.77
N GLU A 121 14.25 1.73 -25.85
CA GLU A 121 12.83 2.04 -25.98
C GLU A 121 12.05 0.76 -25.70
N LEU A 122 11.29 0.79 -24.60
CA LEU A 122 10.41 -0.29 -24.27
C LEU A 122 9.34 -0.39 -25.33
N GLU A 123 9.08 -1.61 -25.81
CA GLU A 123 7.92 -1.85 -26.65
C GLU A 123 6.66 -1.28 -25.98
N PRO A 124 5.87 -0.46 -26.66
CA PRO A 124 4.69 0.18 -26.07
C PRO A 124 3.75 -0.80 -25.37
N ALA A 125 3.60 -2.00 -25.92
CA ALA A 125 2.78 -3.06 -25.35
C ALA A 125 3.30 -3.59 -23.99
N VAL A 126 4.61 -3.62 -23.78
CA VAL A 126 5.23 -4.02 -22.51
C VAL A 126 4.99 -2.95 -21.46
N ARG A 127 5.22 -1.68 -21.84
CA ARG A 127 4.99 -0.53 -20.97
C ARG A 127 3.53 -0.44 -20.53
N GLU A 128 2.60 -0.62 -21.45
CA GLU A 128 1.17 -0.58 -21.15
C GLU A 128 0.76 -1.70 -20.20
N ARG A 129 1.28 -2.91 -20.37
CA ARG A 129 1.04 -4.05 -19.49
C ARG A 129 1.51 -3.74 -18.05
N TRP A 130 2.68 -3.17 -17.88
CA TRP A 130 3.20 -2.78 -16.58
C TRP A 130 2.36 -1.70 -15.91
N LEU A 131 1.97 -0.68 -16.67
CA LEU A 131 1.09 0.39 -16.20
C LEU A 131 -0.27 -0.17 -15.77
N GLN A 132 -0.82 -1.10 -16.54
CA GLN A 132 -2.10 -1.73 -16.23
C GLN A 132 -2.01 -2.54 -14.91
N SER A 133 -1.00 -3.40 -14.77
CA SER A 133 -0.79 -4.17 -13.53
C SER A 133 -0.60 -3.28 -12.30
N ALA A 134 0.16 -2.20 -12.45
CA ALA A 134 0.35 -1.25 -11.36
C ALA A 134 -0.94 -0.50 -11.01
N ARG A 135 -1.71 -0.08 -12.01
CA ARG A 135 -2.99 0.61 -11.84
C ARG A 135 -4.00 -0.26 -11.10
N GLU A 136 -4.23 -1.47 -11.59
CA GLU A 136 -5.16 -2.43 -10.94
C GLU A 136 -4.78 -2.70 -9.48
N THR A 137 -3.48 -2.84 -9.20
CA THR A 137 -2.98 -3.04 -7.84
C THR A 137 -3.20 -1.83 -6.95
N LEU A 138 -2.99 -0.63 -7.48
CA LEU A 138 -3.17 0.62 -6.73
C LEU A 138 -4.65 0.93 -6.51
N GLU A 139 -5.53 0.62 -7.46
CA GLU A 139 -6.97 0.74 -7.32
C GLU A 139 -7.49 -0.20 -6.23
N ALA A 140 -7.11 -1.49 -6.28
CA ALA A 140 -7.46 -2.44 -5.23
C ALA A 140 -6.93 -2.03 -3.84
N LEU A 141 -5.72 -1.47 -3.78
CA LEU A 141 -5.16 -0.95 -2.55
C LEU A 141 -5.93 0.27 -2.03
N ALA A 142 -6.35 1.16 -2.94
CA ALA A 142 -7.16 2.32 -2.56
C ALA A 142 -8.52 1.91 -1.99
N GLU A 143 -9.18 0.91 -2.58
CA GLU A 143 -10.42 0.33 -2.06
C GLU A 143 -10.22 -0.30 -0.67
N GLU A 144 -9.14 -1.06 -0.47
CA GLU A 144 -8.77 -1.65 0.82
C GLU A 144 -8.59 -0.55 1.88
N ARG A 145 -7.86 0.51 1.55
CA ARG A 145 -7.63 1.65 2.44
C ARG A 145 -8.89 2.46 2.69
N GLU A 146 -9.74 2.64 1.70
CA GLU A 146 -11.03 3.30 1.85
C GLU A 146 -11.92 2.56 2.85
N ALA A 147 -12.00 1.24 2.76
CA ALA A 147 -12.74 0.42 3.71
C ALA A 147 -12.22 0.56 5.15
N GLU A 148 -10.89 0.57 5.35
CA GLU A 148 -10.27 0.79 6.66
C GLU A 148 -10.56 2.19 7.21
N TRP A 149 -10.45 3.22 6.38
CA TRP A 149 -10.67 4.60 6.78
C TRP A 149 -12.14 4.93 7.02
N SER A 150 -13.06 4.30 6.30
CA SER A 150 -14.51 4.55 6.42
C SER A 150 -15.02 4.37 7.84
N VAL A 151 -14.50 3.39 8.56
CA VAL A 151 -14.86 3.12 9.96
C VAL A 151 -14.46 4.28 10.88
N SER A 152 -13.23 4.78 10.73
CA SER A 152 -12.70 5.87 11.56
C SER A 152 -13.34 7.22 11.22
N VAL A 153 -13.52 7.49 9.93
CA VAL A 153 -14.18 8.71 9.43
C VAL A 153 -15.65 8.73 9.84
N GLY A 154 -16.35 7.59 9.71
CA GLY A 154 -17.73 7.45 10.16
C GLY A 154 -17.90 7.80 11.63
N ARG A 155 -17.06 7.27 12.50
CA ARG A 155 -17.09 7.59 13.94
C ARG A 155 -16.90 9.09 14.21
N LEU A 156 -15.89 9.72 13.59
CA LEU A 156 -15.63 11.14 13.78
C LEU A 156 -16.78 12.03 13.28
N ARG A 157 -17.40 11.66 12.16
CA ARG A 157 -18.59 12.32 11.64
C ARG A 157 -19.77 12.20 12.62
N ASP A 158 -20.02 10.99 13.09
CA ASP A 158 -21.15 10.70 13.98
C ASP A 158 -20.97 11.41 15.33
N ASP A 159 -19.76 11.40 15.91
CA ASP A 159 -19.40 12.16 17.12
C ASP A 159 -19.60 13.68 16.94
N GLU A 160 -19.35 14.21 15.75
CA GLU A 160 -19.58 15.63 15.47
C GLU A 160 -21.08 15.95 15.32
N LEU A 161 -21.82 15.08 14.63
CA LEU A 161 -23.27 15.20 14.49
C LEU A 161 -23.98 15.09 15.84
N ASP A 162 -23.56 14.17 16.71
CA ASP A 162 -24.12 14.01 18.05
C ASP A 162 -23.89 15.25 18.91
N ARG A 163 -22.67 15.80 18.91
CA ARG A 163 -22.38 17.06 19.64
C ARG A 163 -23.19 18.23 19.11
N LEU A 164 -23.30 18.33 17.79
CA LEU A 164 -24.10 19.38 17.16
C LEU A 164 -25.58 19.20 17.47
N GLY A 165 -26.08 17.94 17.41
CA GLY A 165 -27.46 17.60 17.77
C GLY A 165 -27.80 17.95 19.21
N ALA A 166 -26.95 17.57 20.15
CA ALA A 166 -27.14 17.91 21.56
C ALA A 166 -27.19 19.43 21.80
N PHE A 167 -26.33 20.19 21.12
CA PHE A 167 -26.33 21.65 21.19
C PHE A 167 -27.65 22.26 20.70
N PHE A 168 -28.13 21.85 19.50
CA PHE A 168 -29.36 22.38 18.95
C PHE A 168 -30.62 21.91 19.73
N SER A 169 -30.63 20.65 20.18
CA SER A 169 -31.73 20.13 21.01
C SER A 169 -31.92 20.94 22.30
N ALA A 170 -30.84 21.22 23.02
CA ALA A 170 -30.88 22.02 24.23
C ALA A 170 -31.41 23.44 23.94
N ARG A 171 -30.98 24.08 22.83
CA ARG A 171 -31.47 25.41 22.46
C ARG A 171 -32.91 25.44 22.00
N ILE A 172 -33.35 24.40 21.29
CA ILE A 172 -34.77 24.28 20.89
C ILE A 172 -35.63 24.09 22.09
N GLU A 173 -35.26 23.22 23.06
CA GLU A 173 -35.99 23.02 24.31
C GLU A 173 -36.09 24.31 25.15
N GLU A 174 -34.99 25.07 25.24
CA GLU A 174 -34.96 26.35 25.93
C GLU A 174 -35.94 27.37 25.30
N GLU A 175 -35.94 27.42 23.94
CA GLU A 175 -36.83 28.34 23.24
C GLU A 175 -38.29 27.91 23.31
N GLU A 176 -38.60 26.63 23.19
CA GLU A 176 -39.95 26.09 23.37
C GLU A 176 -40.47 26.32 24.80
N GLU A 177 -39.60 26.22 25.81
CA GLU A 177 -39.97 26.53 27.20
C GLU A 177 -40.21 28.05 27.39
N ARG A 178 -39.37 28.90 26.73
CA ARG A 178 -39.57 30.36 26.76
C ARG A 178 -40.89 30.75 26.12
N LEU A 179 -41.26 30.11 25.01
CA LEU A 179 -42.53 30.33 24.33
C LEU A 179 -43.70 29.86 25.19
N ARG A 180 -43.62 28.70 25.86
CA ARG A 180 -44.66 28.20 26.79
C ARG A 180 -44.88 29.16 27.95
N ARG A 181 -43.84 29.73 28.54
CA ARG A 181 -43.96 30.72 29.63
C ARG A 181 -44.61 32.04 29.15
N ARG A 182 -44.34 32.48 27.90
CA ARG A 182 -44.98 33.69 27.32
C ARG A 182 -46.45 33.42 26.96
N ALA A 183 -46.79 32.27 26.39
CA ALA A 183 -48.15 31.91 26.01
C ALA A 183 -49.11 31.85 27.21
N GLY A 184 -48.63 31.65 28.42
CA GLY A 184 -49.42 31.74 29.64
C GLY A 184 -49.82 33.20 30.03
N HIS A 185 -49.33 34.21 29.34
CA HIS A 185 -49.55 35.63 29.68
C HIS A 185 -50.28 36.42 28.60
N ASP A 186 -50.27 36.05 27.32
CA ASP A 186 -50.93 36.75 26.22
C ASP A 186 -51.40 35.76 25.14
N GLU A 187 -52.70 35.82 24.77
CA GLU A 187 -53.33 34.99 23.75
C GLU A 187 -53.05 35.41 22.29
N HIS A 188 -52.12 36.35 22.05
CA HIS A 188 -51.80 36.82 20.71
C HIS A 188 -50.63 36.02 20.08
N GLU A 189 -50.90 35.52 18.87
CA GLU A 189 -50.01 34.91 17.85
C GLU A 189 -48.52 34.90 18.23
N LEU A 190 -48.15 33.87 18.95
CA LEU A 190 -46.74 33.58 19.20
C LEU A 190 -46.11 33.11 17.88
N GLU A 191 -45.27 33.93 17.30
CA GLU A 191 -44.41 33.54 16.20
C GLU A 191 -43.58 32.31 16.62
N HIS A 192 -43.97 31.14 16.13
CA HIS A 192 -43.20 29.90 16.25
C HIS A 192 -41.87 29.97 15.46
N GLY A 193 -41.48 31.19 15.01
CA GLY A 193 -40.38 31.45 14.10
C GLY A 193 -39.01 30.97 14.62
N ASP A 194 -38.75 31.20 15.90
CA ASP A 194 -37.40 30.97 16.46
C ASP A 194 -37.07 29.49 16.61
N ALA A 195 -37.96 28.64 17.09
CA ALA A 195 -37.74 27.20 17.22
C ALA A 195 -37.67 26.52 15.83
N THR A 196 -38.50 27.00 14.88
CA THR A 196 -38.46 26.51 13.50
C THR A 196 -37.15 26.92 12.82
N SER A 197 -36.69 28.15 13.03
CA SER A 197 -35.40 28.63 12.50
C SER A 197 -34.22 27.83 13.05
N LEU A 198 -34.23 27.45 14.32
CA LEU A 198 -33.22 26.60 14.94
C LEU A 198 -33.21 25.19 14.34
N LYS A 199 -34.37 24.62 14.03
CA LYS A 199 -34.50 23.31 13.38
C LYS A 199 -33.91 23.35 11.97
N LEU A 200 -34.23 24.36 11.19
CA LEU A 200 -33.67 24.59 9.84
C LEU A 200 -32.14 24.79 9.89
N GLU A 201 -31.66 25.56 10.86
CA GLU A 201 -30.21 25.77 11.02
C GLU A 201 -29.49 24.48 11.41
N TRP A 202 -30.09 23.63 12.29
CA TRP A 202 -29.60 22.30 12.60
C TRP A 202 -29.49 21.45 11.33
N GLU A 203 -30.55 21.37 10.53
CA GLU A 203 -30.56 20.57 9.29
C GLU A 203 -29.46 21.05 8.32
N ARG A 204 -29.31 22.36 8.15
CA ARG A 204 -28.27 22.96 7.33
C ARG A 204 -26.88 22.59 7.83
N ARG A 205 -26.62 22.76 9.12
CA ARG A 205 -25.33 22.44 9.75
C ARG A 205 -25.02 20.94 9.69
N ALA A 206 -26.01 20.10 9.92
CA ALA A 206 -25.87 18.66 9.80
C ALA A 206 -25.55 18.22 8.36
N ALA A 207 -26.15 18.87 7.36
CA ALA A 207 -25.82 18.65 5.95
C ALA A 207 -24.38 19.07 5.62
N GLU A 208 -23.93 20.24 6.12
CA GLU A 208 -22.54 20.71 5.97
C GLU A 208 -21.52 19.74 6.60
N VAL A 209 -21.84 19.19 7.79
CA VAL A 209 -21.01 18.17 8.44
C VAL A 209 -20.96 16.93 7.58
N ARG A 210 -22.08 16.39 7.11
CA ARG A 210 -22.11 15.20 6.26
C ARG A 210 -21.30 15.40 4.99
N GLN A 211 -21.47 16.55 4.31
CA GLN A 211 -20.71 16.89 3.10
C GLN A 211 -19.21 17.00 3.36
N ARG A 212 -18.78 17.63 4.46
CA ARG A 212 -17.37 17.75 4.83
C ARG A 212 -16.72 16.40 5.12
N TRP A 213 -17.49 15.45 5.68
CA TRP A 213 -17.05 14.10 6.00
C TRP A 213 -17.32 13.08 4.88
N GLU A 214 -17.84 13.55 3.73
CA GLU A 214 -17.97 12.70 2.55
C GLU A 214 -16.59 12.23 2.12
N MET A 215 -16.42 10.90 2.15
CA MET A 215 -15.12 10.30 1.86
C MET A 215 -14.91 10.18 0.36
N ARG A 216 -13.74 10.57 -0.08
CA ARG A 216 -13.29 10.45 -1.47
C ARG A 216 -11.83 10.03 -1.47
N THR A 217 -11.51 8.98 -2.21
CA THR A 217 -10.15 8.48 -2.37
C THR A 217 -9.66 8.77 -3.79
N GLU A 218 -8.44 9.22 -3.91
CA GLU A 218 -7.78 9.53 -5.16
C GLU A 218 -6.40 8.89 -5.18
N VAL A 219 -6.07 8.24 -6.30
CA VAL A 219 -4.75 7.65 -6.55
C VAL A 219 -4.06 8.44 -7.64
N ARG A 220 -2.82 8.89 -7.37
CA ARG A 220 -1.98 9.58 -8.34
C ARG A 220 -0.61 8.93 -8.43
N LEU A 221 -0.21 8.54 -9.64
CA LEU A 221 1.17 8.17 -9.96
C LEU A 221 2.01 9.43 -10.10
N TRP A 222 3.13 9.50 -9.37
CA TRP A 222 4.05 10.64 -9.46
C TRP A 222 5.45 10.27 -9.95
N GLY A 223 5.82 8.98 -9.95
CA GLY A 223 7.12 8.53 -10.40
C GLY A 223 7.10 7.10 -10.92
N ILE A 224 7.95 6.83 -11.88
CA ILE A 224 8.20 5.49 -12.41
C ILE A 224 9.71 5.29 -12.43
N GLU A 225 10.20 4.25 -11.74
CA GLU A 225 11.60 3.90 -11.70
C GLU A 225 11.82 2.53 -12.32
N GLU A 226 12.62 2.46 -13.38
CA GLU A 226 13.10 1.19 -13.92
C GLU A 226 14.38 0.77 -13.21
N TRP A 227 14.39 -0.46 -12.72
CA TRP A 227 15.50 -1.02 -11.99
C TRP A 227 16.12 -2.20 -12.74
N SER A 228 17.44 -2.19 -12.89
CA SER A 228 18.25 -3.36 -13.19
C SER A 228 18.54 -4.06 -11.86
N TRP A 229 17.84 -5.15 -11.58
CA TRP A 229 17.79 -5.77 -10.26
C TRP A 229 18.59 -7.07 -10.20
N PRO A 230 19.55 -7.23 -9.28
CA PRO A 230 20.38 -8.42 -9.20
C PRO A 230 19.61 -9.59 -8.59
N VAL A 231 19.53 -10.68 -9.32
CA VAL A 231 18.95 -11.95 -8.87
C VAL A 231 19.92 -13.09 -9.16
N ALA A 232 19.85 -14.16 -8.38
CA ALA A 232 20.60 -15.37 -8.60
C ALA A 232 19.73 -16.58 -8.33
N ASP A 233 20.07 -17.71 -8.95
CA ASP A 233 19.43 -18.98 -8.58
C ASP A 233 20.07 -19.52 -7.31
N LEU A 234 19.24 -19.93 -6.36
CA LEU A 234 19.64 -20.60 -5.13
C LEU A 234 19.23 -22.06 -5.21
N GLU A 235 20.20 -22.95 -5.12
CA GLU A 235 19.97 -24.37 -5.01
C GLU A 235 20.28 -24.82 -3.58
N GLN A 236 19.37 -25.58 -2.98
CA GLN A 236 19.57 -26.17 -1.66
C GLN A 236 18.95 -27.56 -1.60
N GLU A 237 19.67 -28.49 -0.99
CA GLU A 237 19.27 -29.87 -0.90
C GLU A 237 18.53 -30.18 0.41
N LEU A 238 17.43 -30.90 0.32
CA LEU A 238 16.78 -31.55 1.44
C LEU A 238 17.23 -33.00 1.57
N ARG A 239 17.54 -33.45 2.76
CA ARG A 239 18.02 -34.81 3.05
C ARG A 239 17.15 -35.49 4.11
N SER A 240 16.79 -36.75 3.85
CA SER A 240 16.08 -37.59 4.82
C SER A 240 16.44 -39.05 4.60
N GLY A 241 17.42 -39.57 5.36
CA GLY A 241 18.02 -40.87 5.11
C GLY A 241 18.69 -40.93 3.73
N ALA A 242 18.32 -41.87 2.89
CA ALA A 242 18.81 -42.02 1.52
C ALA A 242 18.13 -41.07 0.51
N MET A 243 17.10 -40.31 0.94
CA MET A 243 16.37 -39.41 0.06
C MET A 243 17.05 -38.04 -0.02
N HIS A 244 17.24 -37.60 -1.25
CA HIS A 244 17.80 -36.27 -1.57
C HIS A 244 16.87 -35.54 -2.54
N VAL A 245 16.41 -34.36 -2.16
CA VAL A 245 15.53 -33.52 -2.99
C VAL A 245 16.21 -32.16 -3.19
N LYS A 246 16.51 -31.83 -4.44
CA LYS A 246 17.06 -30.51 -4.78
C LYS A 246 15.95 -29.52 -4.97
N LEU A 247 16.00 -28.43 -4.24
CA LEU A 247 15.11 -27.29 -4.39
C LEU A 247 15.88 -26.15 -5.07
N ARG A 248 15.19 -25.46 -5.98
CA ARG A 248 15.70 -24.25 -6.63
C ARG A 248 14.71 -23.13 -6.44
N THR A 249 15.23 -21.94 -6.19
CA THR A 249 14.44 -20.72 -6.13
C THR A 249 15.28 -19.53 -6.54
N ALA A 250 14.66 -18.42 -6.88
CA ALA A 250 15.36 -17.17 -7.11
C ALA A 250 15.69 -16.48 -5.78
N VAL A 251 16.85 -15.84 -5.73
CA VAL A 251 17.26 -14.97 -4.62
C VAL A 251 17.32 -13.54 -5.13
N ASP A 252 16.64 -12.65 -4.44
CA ASP A 252 16.85 -11.22 -4.53
C ASP A 252 18.20 -10.89 -3.86
N VAL A 253 19.24 -10.70 -4.68
CA VAL A 253 20.61 -10.51 -4.16
C VAL A 253 20.75 -9.17 -3.45
N ALA A 254 20.01 -8.15 -3.89
CA ALA A 254 20.04 -6.82 -3.26
C ALA A 254 19.49 -6.85 -1.84
N ARG A 255 18.50 -7.72 -1.60
CA ARG A 255 17.84 -7.89 -0.28
C ARG A 255 18.37 -9.08 0.51
N GLY A 256 19.12 -9.97 -0.12
CA GLY A 256 19.56 -11.25 0.47
C GLY A 256 18.39 -12.19 0.79
N ARG A 257 17.24 -12.04 0.11
CA ARG A 257 16.01 -12.74 0.42
C ARG A 257 15.64 -13.74 -0.67
N PRO A 258 15.59 -15.06 -0.37
CA PRO A 258 15.11 -16.05 -1.33
C PRO A 258 13.59 -15.98 -1.49
N ALA A 259 13.11 -16.26 -2.69
CA ALA A 259 11.70 -16.52 -2.92
C ALA A 259 11.30 -17.89 -2.31
N LEU A 260 10.00 -18.10 -2.13
CA LEU A 260 9.50 -19.41 -1.72
C LEU A 260 9.84 -20.47 -2.77
N PRO A 261 10.34 -21.66 -2.37
CA PRO A 261 10.60 -22.73 -3.32
C PRO A 261 9.30 -23.28 -3.89
N ALA A 262 9.33 -23.73 -5.12
CA ALA A 262 8.23 -24.47 -5.70
C ALA A 262 8.10 -25.85 -5.05
N CYS A 263 6.88 -26.27 -4.74
CA CYS A 263 6.60 -27.62 -4.30
C CYS A 263 6.96 -28.62 -5.42
N PRO A 264 7.81 -29.62 -5.17
CA PRO A 264 8.20 -30.60 -6.19
C PRO A 264 7.03 -31.38 -6.80
N SER A 265 5.89 -31.48 -6.09
CA SER A 265 4.73 -32.25 -6.55
C SER A 265 3.73 -31.42 -7.36
N CYS A 266 3.51 -30.13 -7.05
CA CYS A 266 2.48 -29.32 -7.72
C CYS A 266 3.00 -28.01 -8.32
N GLY A 267 4.27 -27.68 -8.16
CA GLY A 267 4.88 -26.46 -8.69
C GLY A 267 4.49 -25.16 -7.96
N ARG A 268 3.56 -25.19 -7.01
CA ARG A 268 3.14 -23.98 -6.28
C ARG A 268 4.19 -23.57 -5.26
N PRO A 269 4.33 -22.26 -4.97
CA PRO A 269 5.17 -21.78 -3.88
C PRO A 269 4.78 -22.44 -2.55
N ALA A 270 5.76 -22.84 -1.75
CA ALA A 270 5.52 -23.57 -0.52
C ALA A 270 6.31 -22.98 0.66
N GLU A 271 5.57 -22.52 1.67
CA GLU A 271 6.13 -22.08 2.97
C GLU A 271 6.51 -23.26 3.85
N MET A 272 5.89 -24.43 3.61
CA MET A 272 6.17 -25.67 4.33
C MET A 272 6.24 -26.85 3.36
N LEU A 273 7.27 -27.67 3.53
CA LEU A 273 7.41 -28.96 2.85
C LEU A 273 7.47 -30.10 3.88
N VAL A 274 6.75 -31.15 3.60
CA VAL A 274 6.67 -32.34 4.43
C VAL A 274 7.13 -33.55 3.65
N ARG A 275 7.65 -34.56 4.35
CA ARG A 275 7.98 -35.84 3.74
C ARG A 275 6.72 -36.67 3.56
N ALA A 276 6.39 -37.00 2.31
CA ALA A 276 5.27 -37.89 1.98
C ALA A 276 5.62 -38.76 0.78
N LYS A 277 5.27 -40.04 0.85
CA LYS A 277 5.43 -41.04 -0.25
C LYS A 277 6.79 -41.01 -0.96
N GLY A 278 7.88 -40.83 -0.21
CA GLY A 278 9.22 -40.84 -0.79
C GLY A 278 9.65 -39.55 -1.49
N THR A 279 8.94 -38.43 -1.30
CA THR A 279 9.30 -37.13 -1.83
C THR A 279 9.00 -36.00 -0.83
N ALA A 280 9.43 -34.78 -1.15
CA ALA A 280 9.01 -33.59 -0.46
C ALA A 280 7.80 -32.98 -1.18
N CYS A 281 6.76 -32.59 -0.44
CA CYS A 281 5.60 -31.90 -1.01
C CYS A 281 5.02 -30.86 -0.01
N CYS A 282 4.26 -29.90 -0.51
CA CYS A 282 3.54 -28.96 0.35
C CYS A 282 2.40 -29.66 1.12
N ALA A 283 1.88 -29.01 2.16
CA ALA A 283 0.80 -29.55 2.99
C ALA A 283 -0.45 -29.94 2.18
N ALA A 284 -0.77 -29.18 1.11
CA ALA A 284 -1.90 -29.49 0.24
C ALA A 284 -1.71 -30.75 -0.64
N CYS A 285 -0.47 -31.17 -0.89
CA CYS A 285 -0.14 -32.38 -1.64
C CYS A 285 0.16 -33.60 -0.75
N ALA A 286 0.35 -33.38 0.54
CA ALA A 286 0.52 -34.46 1.50
C ALA A 286 -0.81 -35.23 1.66
N PRO A 287 -0.82 -36.56 1.56
CA PRO A 287 -2.01 -37.33 1.89
C PRO A 287 -2.36 -37.12 3.36
N ALA A 288 -3.65 -37.02 3.65
CA ALA A 288 -4.17 -36.98 5.01
C ALA A 288 -3.80 -38.24 5.80
#